data_dd3a7760314c263fd081de0945aefa15
#
_entry.id   dd3a7760314c263fd081de0945aefa15
#
_cell.length_a   1.000
_cell.length_b   1.000
_cell.length_c   1.000
_cell.angle_alpha   90.00
_cell.angle_beta   90.00
_cell.angle_gamma   90.00
#
_symmetry.space_group_name_H-M   'P 1'
#
loop_
_entity.id
_entity.type
_entity.pdbx_description
1 polymer ?
#
loop_
_entity_poly.entity_id
_entity_poly.type
_entity_poly.pdbx_seq_one_letter_code
_entity_poly.pdbx_strand_id
1 'polypeptide(L)'
;MIMQVGKKAEEMITRLAQKSRAAGIHLLLATQRPSVDVITGLIKANIPTRVALRVNSKIDSRTILDAGGAEDLLGHGDMLFLGPGKIEPERVHGAFISDDEVNRICDAWRERGEPDYVDEILTPFDEEPASRGFEEGDGGSDRDALYDQCVSFVLETRKASTSSLQRKFSLGYNRAARIIDQMEENGIVSAMGANGKRDILV
;
A
#
# COMPACT_ATOMS: atom_id res chain seq x y z
N MET A 1 1.99 -10.74 -7.63
CA MET A 1 1.85 -9.41 -6.99
C MET A 1 3.12 -8.57 -7.13
N ILE A 2 4.26 -8.90 -6.49
CA ILE A 2 5.49 -8.07 -6.54
C ILE A 2 5.97 -7.82 -7.96
N MET A 3 6.01 -8.82 -8.83
CA MET A 3 6.41 -8.66 -10.24
C MET A 3 5.46 -7.79 -11.08
N GLN A 4 4.22 -7.61 -10.67
CA GLN A 4 3.21 -6.80 -11.38
C GLN A 4 3.15 -5.36 -10.86
N VAL A 5 3.33 -5.14 -9.57
CA VAL A 5 3.20 -3.84 -8.91
C VAL A 5 4.57 -3.17 -8.66
N GLY A 6 5.66 -3.93 -8.78
CA GLY A 6 7.03 -3.43 -8.72
C GLY A 6 7.45 -2.84 -7.37
N LYS A 7 8.31 -1.82 -7.42
CA LYS A 7 8.93 -1.20 -6.25
C LYS A 7 7.93 -0.66 -5.21
N LYS A 8 6.77 -0.20 -5.64
CA LYS A 8 5.73 0.34 -4.74
C LYS A 8 5.22 -0.73 -3.77
N ALA A 9 5.02 -1.97 -4.25
CA ALA A 9 4.62 -3.09 -3.38
C ALA A 9 5.72 -3.44 -2.37
N GLU A 10 6.99 -3.44 -2.80
CA GLU A 10 8.13 -3.69 -1.93
C GLU A 10 8.24 -2.65 -0.81
N GLU A 11 8.12 -1.37 -1.13
CA GLU A 11 8.12 -0.27 -0.16
C GLU A 11 6.99 -0.40 0.87
N MET A 12 5.78 -0.73 0.41
CA MET A 12 4.62 -0.92 1.28
C MET A 12 4.77 -2.12 2.21
N ILE A 13 5.27 -3.27 1.70
CA ILE A 13 5.56 -4.45 2.50
C ILE A 13 6.63 -4.12 3.55
N THR A 14 7.69 -3.43 3.16
CA THR A 14 8.75 -3.00 4.07
C THR A 14 8.21 -2.08 5.17
N ARG A 15 7.42 -1.08 4.80
CA ARG A 15 6.77 -0.17 5.75
C ARG A 15 5.84 -0.90 6.71
N LEU A 16 5.08 -1.88 6.21
CA LEU A 16 4.23 -2.72 7.02
C LEU A 16 5.07 -3.56 7.99
N ALA A 17 6.13 -4.25 7.51
CA ALA A 17 7.02 -5.05 8.34
C ALA A 17 7.65 -4.25 9.48
N GLN A 18 8.03 -2.99 9.24
CA GLN A 18 8.62 -2.12 10.25
C GLN A 18 7.62 -1.65 11.32
N LYS A 19 6.36 -1.40 10.94
CA LYS A 19 5.36 -0.79 11.83
C LYS A 19 4.42 -1.79 12.48
N SER A 20 4.13 -2.90 11.83
CA SER A 20 3.13 -3.88 12.26
C SER A 20 3.51 -4.62 13.55
N ARG A 21 4.80 -4.77 13.82
CA ARG A 21 5.32 -5.45 15.00
C ARG A 21 4.76 -4.87 16.31
N ALA A 22 4.72 -3.56 16.41
CA ALA A 22 4.19 -2.88 17.60
C ALA A 22 2.68 -3.09 17.80
N ALA A 23 1.96 -3.35 16.70
CA ALA A 23 0.52 -3.64 16.70
C ALA A 23 0.20 -5.14 16.82
N GLY A 24 1.22 -6.01 16.98
CA GLY A 24 1.01 -7.45 17.05
C GLY A 24 0.57 -8.10 15.74
N ILE A 25 0.80 -7.44 14.59
CA ILE A 25 0.48 -7.98 13.28
C ILE A 25 1.67 -8.80 12.77
N HIS A 26 1.41 -10.04 12.38
CA HIS A 26 2.39 -10.95 11.81
C HIS A 26 2.28 -10.99 10.30
N LEU A 27 3.43 -10.96 9.60
CA LEU A 27 3.52 -11.07 8.16
C LEU A 27 4.04 -12.43 7.76
N LEU A 28 3.28 -13.15 6.93
CA LEU A 28 3.72 -14.37 6.26
C LEU A 28 3.78 -14.10 4.75
N LEU A 29 4.99 -14.11 4.20
CA LEU A 29 5.22 -13.96 2.77
C LEU A 29 5.66 -15.30 2.20
N ALA A 30 4.89 -15.83 1.26
CA ALA A 30 5.20 -17.07 0.57
C ALA A 30 5.34 -16.85 -0.94
N THR A 31 6.32 -17.50 -1.55
CA THR A 31 6.54 -17.45 -2.99
C THR A 31 7.01 -18.80 -3.51
N GLN A 32 6.59 -19.14 -4.72
CA GLN A 32 7.10 -20.29 -5.48
C GLN A 32 8.22 -19.89 -6.47
N ARG A 33 8.55 -18.58 -6.52
CA ARG A 33 9.63 -18.05 -7.37
C ARG A 33 10.67 -17.36 -6.51
N PRO A 34 11.69 -18.10 -6.02
CA PRO A 34 12.73 -17.52 -5.18
C PRO A 34 13.78 -16.79 -6.04
N SER A 35 13.36 -15.73 -6.72
CA SER A 35 14.24 -14.86 -7.48
C SER A 35 14.67 -13.64 -6.67
N VAL A 36 15.79 -13.04 -7.04
CA VAL A 36 16.32 -11.81 -6.40
C VAL A 36 15.38 -10.62 -6.56
N ASP A 37 14.54 -10.62 -7.60
CA ASP A 37 13.53 -9.60 -7.85
C ASP A 37 12.31 -9.72 -6.91
N VAL A 38 12.12 -10.88 -6.30
CA VAL A 38 11.02 -11.16 -5.36
C VAL A 38 11.52 -11.13 -3.92
N ILE A 39 12.67 -11.76 -3.66
CA ILE A 39 13.30 -11.81 -2.34
C ILE A 39 14.49 -10.83 -2.34
N THR A 40 14.16 -9.56 -2.29
CA THR A 40 15.15 -8.48 -2.36
C THR A 40 15.90 -8.31 -1.03
N GLY A 41 17.04 -7.61 -1.08
CA GLY A 41 17.79 -7.27 0.12
C GLY A 41 16.97 -6.45 1.12
N LEU A 42 16.06 -5.59 0.64
CA LEU A 42 15.19 -4.78 1.48
C LEU A 42 14.17 -5.64 2.24
N ILE A 43 13.55 -6.60 1.57
CA ILE A 43 12.64 -7.57 2.20
C ILE A 43 13.38 -8.42 3.23
N LYS A 44 14.56 -8.95 2.89
CA LYS A 44 15.38 -9.75 3.81
C LYS A 44 15.79 -9.00 5.07
N ALA A 45 16.10 -7.71 4.95
CA ALA A 45 16.49 -6.87 6.10
C ALA A 45 15.34 -6.64 7.08
N ASN A 46 14.10 -6.59 6.60
CA ASN A 46 12.91 -6.29 7.41
C ASN A 46 12.14 -7.55 7.85
N ILE A 47 12.35 -8.67 7.17
CA ILE A 47 11.77 -9.98 7.50
C ILE A 47 12.93 -10.97 7.65
N PRO A 48 13.58 -10.99 8.82
CA PRO A 48 14.80 -11.78 9.04
C PRO A 48 14.55 -13.27 9.17
N THR A 49 13.36 -13.68 9.60
CA THR A 49 12.98 -15.11 9.69
C THR A 49 12.68 -15.65 8.31
N ARG A 50 13.32 -16.74 7.94
CA ARG A 50 13.18 -17.35 6.63
C ARG A 50 13.00 -18.85 6.72
N VAL A 51 12.18 -19.38 5.84
CA VAL A 51 11.97 -20.82 5.67
C VAL A 51 12.20 -21.16 4.21
N ALA A 52 13.05 -22.10 3.94
CA ALA A 52 13.22 -22.68 2.62
C ALA A 52 12.76 -24.14 2.65
N LEU A 53 11.73 -24.42 1.88
CA LEU A 53 11.39 -25.78 1.47
C LEU A 53 12.34 -26.22 0.35
N ARG A 54 12.26 -27.47 -0.08
CA ARG A 54 13.08 -27.98 -1.17
C ARG A 54 12.99 -27.08 -2.41
N VAL A 55 14.14 -26.70 -2.95
CA VAL A 55 14.28 -25.92 -4.18
C VAL A 55 15.07 -26.70 -5.24
N ASN A 56 15.01 -26.24 -6.49
CA ASN A 56 15.63 -26.96 -7.60
C ASN A 56 17.14 -26.67 -7.75
N SER A 57 17.62 -25.57 -7.19
CA SER A 57 19.00 -25.16 -7.35
C SER A 57 19.61 -24.54 -6.10
N LYS A 58 20.94 -24.62 -6.01
CA LYS A 58 21.73 -23.95 -4.98
C LYS A 58 21.60 -22.41 -5.05
N ILE A 59 21.32 -21.88 -6.23
CA ILE A 59 21.09 -20.43 -6.42
C ILE A 59 19.81 -20.02 -5.72
N ASP A 60 18.75 -20.79 -5.86
CA ASP A 60 17.48 -20.53 -5.18
C ASP A 60 17.63 -20.61 -3.67
N SER A 61 18.37 -21.63 -3.16
CA SER A 61 18.68 -21.73 -1.73
C SER A 61 19.39 -20.48 -1.22
N ARG A 62 20.43 -20.03 -1.93
CA ARG A 62 21.16 -18.80 -1.57
C ARG A 62 20.28 -17.55 -1.67
N THR A 63 19.38 -17.50 -2.62
CA THR A 63 18.44 -16.37 -2.75
C THR A 63 17.55 -16.28 -1.52
N ILE A 64 17.12 -17.38 -0.94
CA ILE A 64 16.26 -17.40 0.25
C ILE A 64 17.07 -17.21 1.53
N LEU A 65 18.09 -18.08 1.73
CA LEU A 65 18.76 -18.27 3.03
C LEU A 65 20.12 -17.56 3.14
N ASP A 66 20.65 -17.03 2.04
CA ASP A 66 22.04 -16.59 1.87
C ASP A 66 23.04 -17.77 2.03
N ALA A 67 22.53 -19.02 2.09
CA ALA A 67 23.27 -20.26 2.22
C ALA A 67 22.72 -21.33 1.27
N GLY A 68 23.53 -22.32 0.92
CA GLY A 68 23.08 -23.53 0.20
C GLY A 68 22.43 -24.52 1.17
N GLY A 69 21.92 -25.63 0.60
CA GLY A 69 21.41 -26.80 1.34
C GLY A 69 19.91 -27.06 1.14
N ALA A 70 19.12 -26.07 0.74
CA ALA A 70 17.70 -26.31 0.47
C ALA A 70 17.46 -27.15 -0.82
N GLU A 71 18.44 -27.20 -1.71
CA GLU A 71 18.44 -28.08 -2.88
C GLU A 71 18.54 -29.57 -2.54
N ASP A 72 19.13 -29.89 -1.36
CA ASP A 72 19.38 -31.27 -0.89
C ASP A 72 18.25 -31.78 0.02
N LEU A 73 17.21 -31.00 0.26
CA LEU A 73 16.07 -31.39 1.09
C LEU A 73 15.25 -32.51 0.44
N LEU A 74 14.63 -33.35 1.28
CA LEU A 74 13.84 -34.51 0.84
C LEU A 74 12.50 -34.13 0.22
N GLY A 75 11.96 -32.96 0.51
CA GLY A 75 10.58 -32.58 0.21
C GLY A 75 9.60 -33.01 1.30
N HIS A 76 8.31 -32.97 1.00
CA HIS A 76 7.24 -33.39 1.93
C HIS A 76 7.30 -32.75 3.34
N GLY A 77 7.60 -31.46 3.39
CA GLY A 77 7.69 -30.71 4.65
C GLY A 77 9.11 -30.60 5.23
N ASP A 78 10.10 -31.25 4.63
CA ASP A 78 11.50 -31.07 5.00
C ASP A 78 11.95 -29.65 4.63
N MET A 79 12.49 -28.88 5.57
CA MET A 79 12.77 -27.47 5.41
C MET A 79 14.04 -27.04 6.14
N LEU A 80 14.60 -25.92 5.71
CA LEU A 80 15.62 -25.18 6.45
C LEU A 80 14.98 -23.92 7.05
N PHE A 81 15.09 -23.78 8.35
CA PHE A 81 14.55 -22.65 9.11
C PHE A 81 15.69 -21.75 9.60
N LEU A 82 15.68 -20.49 9.19
CA LEU A 82 16.58 -19.46 9.67
C LEU A 82 15.81 -18.51 10.59
N GLY A 83 15.98 -18.69 11.89
CA GLY A 83 15.37 -17.86 12.92
C GLY A 83 16.03 -16.48 13.06
N PRO A 84 15.38 -15.54 13.75
CA PRO A 84 15.93 -14.19 13.98
C PRO A 84 17.22 -14.27 14.78
N GLY A 85 18.27 -13.59 14.30
CA GLY A 85 19.60 -13.57 14.95
C GLY A 85 20.44 -14.83 14.77
N LYS A 86 19.96 -15.83 14.03
CA LYS A 86 20.75 -17.01 13.65
C LYS A 86 21.53 -16.74 12.37
N ILE A 87 22.74 -17.31 12.29
CA ILE A 87 23.62 -17.24 11.12
C ILE A 87 23.43 -18.49 10.26
N GLU A 88 23.23 -19.64 10.90
CA GLU A 88 23.06 -20.91 10.22
C GLU A 88 21.61 -21.38 10.30
N PRO A 89 21.05 -21.91 9.20
CA PRO A 89 19.73 -22.48 9.20
C PRO A 89 19.70 -23.83 9.93
N GLU A 90 18.62 -24.06 10.64
CA GLU A 90 18.31 -25.32 11.30
C GLU A 90 17.41 -26.18 10.42
N ARG A 91 17.70 -27.47 10.29
CA ARG A 91 16.85 -28.39 9.55
C ARG A 91 15.67 -28.81 10.39
N VAL A 92 14.48 -28.57 9.90
CA VAL A 92 13.20 -28.89 10.56
C VAL A 92 12.36 -29.72 9.60
N HIS A 93 11.65 -30.69 10.10
CA HIS A 93 10.71 -31.48 9.33
C HIS A 93 9.28 -31.13 9.70
N GLY A 94 8.57 -30.43 8.82
CA GLY A 94 7.17 -30.09 8.97
C GLY A 94 6.25 -31.18 8.46
N ALA A 95 4.96 -31.03 8.73
CA ALA A 95 3.96 -31.92 8.19
C ALA A 95 3.75 -31.66 6.67
N PHE A 96 3.53 -32.74 5.92
CA PHE A 96 3.02 -32.65 4.56
C PHE A 96 1.49 -32.60 4.60
N ILE A 97 0.91 -31.73 3.82
CA ILE A 97 -0.54 -31.59 3.64
C ILE A 97 -0.84 -31.85 2.17
N SER A 98 -1.71 -32.82 1.89
CA SER A 98 -2.15 -33.14 0.53
C SER A 98 -3.20 -32.14 0.03
N ASP A 99 -3.41 -32.10 -1.29
CA ASP A 99 -4.43 -31.25 -1.91
C ASP A 99 -5.83 -31.58 -1.39
N ASP A 100 -6.14 -32.86 -1.14
CA ASP A 100 -7.41 -33.27 -0.58
C ASP A 100 -7.62 -32.75 0.85
N GLU A 101 -6.57 -32.69 1.66
CA GLU A 101 -6.62 -32.10 3.01
C GLU A 101 -6.81 -30.60 2.94
N VAL A 102 -6.15 -29.89 2.03
CA VAL A 102 -6.35 -28.46 1.79
C VAL A 102 -7.80 -28.19 1.40
N ASN A 103 -8.36 -28.97 0.45
CA ASN A 103 -9.75 -28.81 0.02
C ASN A 103 -10.73 -29.03 1.18
N ARG A 104 -10.54 -30.07 1.98
CA ARG A 104 -11.38 -30.34 3.16
C ARG A 104 -11.36 -29.19 4.17
N ILE A 105 -10.17 -28.59 4.40
CA ILE A 105 -10.05 -27.44 5.29
C ILE A 105 -10.79 -26.24 4.71
N CYS A 106 -10.64 -25.97 3.42
CA CYS A 106 -11.34 -24.88 2.74
C CYS A 106 -12.87 -25.05 2.80
N ASP A 107 -13.37 -26.27 2.56
CA ASP A 107 -14.79 -26.55 2.62
C ASP A 107 -15.36 -26.39 4.03
N ALA A 108 -14.64 -26.88 5.05
CA ALA A 108 -15.03 -26.68 6.43
C ALA A 108 -15.07 -25.19 6.85
N TRP A 109 -14.26 -24.33 6.24
CA TRP A 109 -14.35 -22.90 6.44
C TRP A 109 -15.51 -22.24 5.69
N ARG A 110 -15.81 -22.68 4.47
CA ARG A 110 -16.98 -22.20 3.71
C ARG A 110 -18.29 -22.52 4.42
N GLU A 111 -18.39 -23.69 5.08
CA GLU A 111 -19.56 -24.07 5.86
C GLU A 111 -19.79 -23.19 7.11
N ARG A 112 -18.75 -22.49 7.59
CA ARG A 112 -18.84 -21.63 8.79
C ARG A 112 -19.40 -20.23 8.53
N GLY A 113 -19.40 -19.77 7.29
CA GLY A 113 -19.92 -18.47 6.94
C GLY A 113 -19.40 -17.93 5.62
N GLU A 114 -20.09 -16.92 5.13
CA GLU A 114 -19.68 -16.16 3.96
C GLU A 114 -18.58 -15.15 4.33
N PRO A 115 -17.69 -14.80 3.37
CA PRO A 115 -16.68 -13.79 3.62
C PRO A 115 -17.32 -12.40 3.74
N ASP A 116 -16.87 -11.65 4.75
CA ASP A 116 -17.22 -10.24 4.94
C ASP A 116 -16.11 -9.37 4.32
N TYR A 117 -16.36 -8.83 3.14
CA TYR A 117 -15.39 -8.01 2.42
C TYR A 117 -15.54 -6.52 2.77
N VAL A 118 -14.42 -5.86 2.95
CA VAL A 118 -14.36 -4.41 3.11
C VAL A 118 -14.29 -3.78 1.73
N ASP A 119 -15.41 -3.32 1.20
CA ASP A 119 -15.54 -2.81 -0.18
C ASP A 119 -14.69 -1.56 -0.41
N GLU A 120 -14.44 -0.75 0.63
CA GLU A 120 -13.62 0.46 0.57
C GLU A 120 -12.17 0.18 0.16
N ILE A 121 -11.66 -1.05 0.37
CA ILE A 121 -10.31 -1.45 -0.07
C ILE A 121 -10.19 -1.47 -1.60
N LEU A 122 -11.31 -1.69 -2.31
CA LEU A 122 -11.35 -1.73 -3.77
C LEU A 122 -11.50 -0.36 -4.41
N THR A 123 -11.89 0.65 -3.64
CA THR A 123 -11.94 2.04 -4.12
C THR A 123 -10.52 2.52 -4.40
N PRO A 124 -10.25 3.11 -5.58
CA PRO A 124 -8.93 3.68 -5.86
C PRO A 124 -8.59 4.70 -4.78
N PHE A 125 -7.48 4.46 -4.11
CA PHE A 125 -6.94 5.44 -3.18
C PHE A 125 -6.36 6.57 -4.04
N ASP A 126 -7.09 7.68 -4.18
CA ASP A 126 -6.53 8.90 -4.72
C ASP A 126 -5.33 9.28 -3.85
N GLU A 127 -4.14 9.31 -4.44
CA GLU A 127 -2.90 9.67 -3.76
C GLU A 127 -2.97 11.13 -3.29
N GLU A 128 -3.59 11.37 -2.14
CA GLU A 128 -3.36 12.61 -1.42
C GLU A 128 -2.02 12.50 -0.65
N PRO A 129 -1.10 13.45 -0.85
CA PRO A 129 0.10 13.49 -0.03
C PRO A 129 -0.27 13.73 1.43
N ALA A 130 0.36 12.93 2.29
CA ALA A 130 0.15 12.85 3.72
C ALA A 130 0.06 14.21 4.41
N SER A 131 -1.15 14.62 4.77
CA SER A 131 -1.40 15.49 5.92
C SER A 131 -2.84 15.28 6.39
N ARG A 132 -3.09 14.15 7.10
CA ARG A 132 -4.30 14.05 7.91
C ARG A 132 -3.97 14.48 9.34
N GLY A 133 -4.20 15.76 9.62
CA GLY A 133 -4.68 16.16 10.92
C GLY A 133 -6.12 15.63 11.07
N PHE A 134 -6.42 15.06 12.22
CA PHE A 134 -7.74 14.62 12.64
C PHE A 134 -8.74 15.76 12.51
N GLU A 135 -9.82 15.56 11.76
CA GLU A 135 -11.10 16.21 12.01
C GLU A 135 -12.21 15.29 11.51
N GLU A 136 -12.98 14.76 12.46
CA GLU A 136 -14.32 14.19 12.27
C GLU A 136 -15.28 15.29 11.78
N GLY A 137 -16.19 14.93 10.87
CA GLY A 137 -17.32 15.81 10.58
C GLY A 137 -18.05 15.49 9.30
N ASP A 138 -19.04 14.68 9.43
CA ASP A 138 -20.39 14.76 8.87
C ASP A 138 -20.59 14.89 7.35
N GLY A 139 -21.53 14.06 6.91
CA GLY A 139 -21.94 13.82 5.56
C GLY A 139 -22.61 14.96 4.83
N GLY A 140 -22.47 14.90 3.52
CA GLY A 140 -23.49 15.41 2.60
C GLY A 140 -23.37 16.86 2.18
N SER A 141 -22.33 17.25 1.45
CA SER A 141 -22.46 18.21 0.36
C SER A 141 -21.25 18.09 -0.57
N ASP A 142 -21.51 18.20 -1.86
CA ASP A 142 -20.54 18.18 -2.96
C ASP A 142 -19.57 19.39 -2.92
N ARG A 143 -19.56 20.17 -1.84
CA ARG A 143 -18.74 21.36 -1.60
C ARG A 143 -17.64 21.09 -0.58
N ASP A 144 -16.40 21.46 -0.96
CA ASP A 144 -15.25 21.44 -0.05
C ASP A 144 -15.52 22.31 1.20
N ALA A 145 -15.17 21.80 2.39
CA ALA A 145 -15.38 22.53 3.66
C ALA A 145 -14.70 23.90 3.71
N LEU A 146 -13.67 24.15 2.89
CA LEU A 146 -12.99 25.45 2.78
C LEU A 146 -13.49 26.30 1.61
N TYR A 147 -14.50 25.84 0.86
CA TYR A 147 -14.98 26.53 -0.33
C TYR A 147 -15.37 28.00 -0.05
N ASP A 148 -16.21 28.24 0.94
CA ASP A 148 -16.70 29.58 1.25
C ASP A 148 -15.59 30.53 1.73
N GLN A 149 -14.60 29.99 2.45
CA GLN A 149 -13.43 30.77 2.88
C GLN A 149 -12.52 31.09 1.68
N CYS A 150 -12.38 30.16 0.74
CA CYS A 150 -11.63 30.36 -0.50
C CYS A 150 -12.32 31.40 -1.40
N VAL A 151 -13.65 31.38 -1.51
CA VAL A 151 -14.43 32.37 -2.24
C VAL A 151 -14.21 33.77 -1.63
N SER A 152 -14.38 33.91 -0.32
CA SER A 152 -14.16 35.19 0.37
C SER A 152 -12.74 35.74 0.13
N PHE A 153 -11.73 34.89 0.21
CA PHE A 153 -10.35 35.26 -0.05
C PHE A 153 -10.11 35.70 -1.50
N VAL A 154 -10.70 35.00 -2.49
CA VAL A 154 -10.57 35.36 -3.91
C VAL A 154 -11.23 36.70 -4.19
N LEU A 155 -12.43 36.97 -3.63
CA LEU A 155 -13.14 38.24 -3.76
C LEU A 155 -12.39 39.40 -3.12
N GLU A 156 -11.83 39.20 -1.92
CA GLU A 156 -11.07 40.21 -1.17
C GLU A 156 -9.76 40.56 -1.86
N THR A 157 -8.99 39.54 -2.28
CA THR A 157 -7.66 39.75 -2.87
C THR A 157 -7.67 40.04 -4.37
N ARG A 158 -8.82 39.82 -5.04
CA ARG A 158 -8.97 39.91 -6.49
C ARG A 158 -7.97 39.01 -7.25
N LYS A 159 -7.61 37.86 -6.69
CA LYS A 159 -6.66 36.91 -7.26
C LYS A 159 -7.25 35.49 -7.30
N ALA A 160 -7.75 35.08 -8.45
CA ALA A 160 -8.27 33.75 -8.71
C ALA A 160 -7.16 32.85 -9.28
N SER A 161 -6.27 32.33 -8.46
CA SER A 161 -5.23 31.39 -8.90
C SER A 161 -5.06 30.22 -7.93
N THR A 162 -4.86 29.01 -8.46
CA THR A 162 -4.61 27.80 -7.69
C THR A 162 -3.45 27.99 -6.71
N SER A 163 -2.37 28.64 -7.14
CA SER A 163 -1.19 28.89 -6.30
C SER A 163 -1.43 29.90 -5.17
N SER A 164 -2.40 30.82 -5.29
CA SER A 164 -2.76 31.71 -4.19
C SER A 164 -3.56 30.99 -3.11
N LEU A 165 -4.48 30.11 -3.50
CA LEU A 165 -5.22 29.25 -2.56
C LEU A 165 -4.30 28.24 -1.85
N GLN A 166 -3.39 27.60 -2.59
CA GLN A 166 -2.41 26.71 -2.01
C GLN A 166 -1.62 27.37 -0.88
N ARG A 167 -1.08 28.55 -1.14
CA ARG A 167 -0.26 29.30 -0.16
C ARG A 167 -1.07 29.80 1.05
N LYS A 168 -2.30 30.26 0.81
CA LYS A 168 -3.12 30.84 1.89
C LYS A 168 -3.69 29.78 2.82
N PHE A 169 -4.17 28.66 2.26
CA PHE A 169 -4.88 27.63 2.99
C PHE A 169 -4.08 26.33 3.15
N SER A 170 -2.81 26.33 2.73
CA SER A 170 -1.92 25.15 2.77
C SER A 170 -2.51 23.92 2.06
N LEU A 171 -3.19 24.15 0.93
CA LEU A 171 -3.87 23.12 0.14
C LEU A 171 -2.92 22.45 -0.86
N GLY A 172 -3.15 21.17 -1.14
CA GLY A 172 -2.55 20.50 -2.29
C GLY A 172 -3.08 21.07 -3.62
N TYR A 173 -2.30 20.94 -4.70
CA TYR A 173 -2.66 21.48 -6.02
C TYR A 173 -4.04 21.02 -6.50
N ASN A 174 -4.32 19.71 -6.43
CA ASN A 174 -5.57 19.12 -6.91
C ASN A 174 -6.80 19.61 -6.14
N ARG A 175 -6.68 19.80 -4.81
CA ARG A 175 -7.78 20.33 -4.00
C ARG A 175 -8.03 21.80 -4.30
N ALA A 176 -6.97 22.60 -4.41
CA ALA A 176 -7.08 24.02 -4.78
C ALA A 176 -7.61 24.21 -6.21
N ALA A 177 -7.25 23.33 -7.15
CA ALA A 177 -7.78 23.32 -8.51
C ALA A 177 -9.29 23.02 -8.53
N ARG A 178 -9.74 21.95 -7.84
CA ARG A 178 -11.18 21.61 -7.71
C ARG A 178 -12.00 22.76 -7.12
N ILE A 179 -11.50 23.43 -6.10
CA ILE A 179 -12.19 24.57 -5.49
C ILE A 179 -12.34 25.72 -6.52
N ILE A 180 -11.30 26.00 -7.32
CA ILE A 180 -11.38 27.01 -8.35
C ILE A 180 -12.31 26.59 -9.49
N ASP A 181 -12.33 25.34 -9.89
CA ASP A 181 -13.23 24.83 -10.92
C ASP A 181 -14.68 24.88 -10.43
N GLN A 182 -14.97 24.60 -9.17
CA GLN A 182 -16.28 24.83 -8.56
C GLN A 182 -16.67 26.32 -8.51
N MET A 183 -15.71 27.23 -8.31
CA MET A 183 -15.97 28.67 -8.41
C MET A 183 -16.30 29.12 -9.84
N GLU A 184 -15.69 28.49 -10.84
CA GLU A 184 -16.00 28.69 -12.24
C GLU A 184 -17.41 28.20 -12.58
N GLU A 185 -17.77 26.99 -12.17
CA GLU A 185 -19.10 26.40 -12.35
C GLU A 185 -20.20 27.25 -11.67
N ASN A 186 -19.90 27.83 -10.52
CA ASN A 186 -20.81 28.72 -9.79
C ASN A 186 -20.78 30.15 -10.29
N GLY A 187 -20.05 30.48 -11.37
CA GLY A 187 -20.01 31.80 -11.99
C GLY A 187 -19.31 32.88 -11.15
N ILE A 188 -18.46 32.50 -10.20
CA ILE A 188 -17.68 33.44 -9.36
C ILE A 188 -16.43 33.90 -10.09
N VAL A 189 -15.80 33.01 -10.85
CA VAL A 189 -14.63 33.30 -11.67
C VAL A 189 -14.84 32.83 -13.11
N SER A 190 -14.13 33.45 -14.06
CA SER A 190 -14.18 33.07 -15.48
C SER A 190 -13.34 31.81 -15.76
N ALA A 191 -13.56 31.19 -16.90
CA ALA A 191 -12.63 30.22 -17.47
C ALA A 191 -11.22 30.83 -17.59
N MET A 192 -10.21 29.96 -17.62
CA MET A 192 -8.82 30.39 -17.76
C MET A 192 -8.60 31.08 -19.12
N GLY A 193 -8.25 32.35 -19.09
CA GLY A 193 -7.96 33.11 -20.29
C GLY A 193 -6.62 32.70 -20.92
N ALA A 194 -6.38 33.14 -22.16
CA ALA A 194 -5.14 32.89 -22.93
C ALA A 194 -3.86 33.41 -22.23
N ASN A 195 -4.00 34.32 -21.28
CA ASN A 195 -2.93 34.86 -20.44
C ASN A 195 -2.68 34.06 -19.13
N GLY A 196 -3.37 32.93 -18.95
CA GLY A 196 -3.29 32.11 -17.75
C GLY A 196 -3.93 32.71 -16.49
N LYS A 197 -4.76 33.77 -16.67
CA LYS A 197 -5.50 34.42 -15.57
C LYS A 197 -7.00 34.14 -15.69
N ARG A 198 -7.67 34.17 -14.57
CA ARG A 198 -9.12 34.09 -14.44
C ARG A 198 -9.61 35.42 -13.90
N ASP A 199 -10.67 35.96 -14.50
CA ASP A 199 -11.32 37.19 -14.04
C ASP A 199 -12.42 36.87 -13.03
N ILE A 200 -12.67 37.78 -12.11
CA ILE A 200 -13.73 37.66 -11.10
C ILE A 200 -14.98 38.28 -11.68
N LEU A 201 -16.07 37.52 -11.71
CA LEU A 201 -17.33 37.87 -12.35
C LEU A 201 -18.36 38.50 -11.39
N VAL A 202 -18.09 38.43 -10.07
CA VAL A 202 -18.96 38.98 -9.01
C VAL A 202 -18.24 40.05 -8.19
#